data_fe0073b4359ab6d12a43b6007444e844
#
_entry.id   fe0073b4359ab6d12a43b6007444e844
#
_cell.length_a   1.000
_cell.length_b   1.000
_cell.length_c   1.000
_cell.angle_alpha   90.00
_cell.angle_beta   90.00
_cell.angle_gamma   90.00
#
_symmetry.space_group_name_H-M   'P 1'
#
loop_
_entity.id
_entity.type
_entity.pdbx_description
1 polymer ?
#
loop_
_entity_poly.entity_id
_entity_poly.type
_entity_poly.pdbx_seq_one_letter_code
_entity_poly.pdbx_strand_id
1 'polypeptide(L)'
;MRAREIMTRTVISIRADATVEDAARLLARNRISGLPVVNENGMLLGLVTEHDLIARPGRLVSEIMSRGVITISPDTEVEQVQHLLTNQRIRRVPVVEDGKVVGIVSRSDLVREIAMRWVCGVCGELVRSAEPPASCPRCGADAQAFVHDVVPPGM
;
A
#
# COMPACT_ATOMS: atom_id res chain seq x y z
N MET A 1 8.28 -3.58 -12.03
CA MET A 1 8.17 -3.31 -10.57
C MET A 1 7.02 -4.11 -10.00
N ARG A 2 7.24 -4.74 -8.86
CA ARG A 2 6.27 -5.64 -8.24
C ARG A 2 5.75 -5.08 -6.92
N ALA A 3 4.59 -5.54 -6.49
CA ALA A 3 3.93 -5.08 -5.25
C ALA A 3 4.87 -5.14 -4.04
N ARG A 4 5.70 -6.19 -3.93
CA ARG A 4 6.68 -6.34 -2.85
C ARG A 4 7.67 -5.18 -2.72
N GLU A 5 7.91 -4.46 -3.81
CA GLU A 5 8.87 -3.35 -3.84
C GLU A 5 8.28 -2.04 -3.31
N ILE A 6 6.96 -1.91 -3.34
CA ILE A 6 6.26 -0.68 -2.93
C ILE A 6 5.37 -0.85 -1.70
N MET A 7 5.02 -2.09 -1.32
CA MET A 7 4.11 -2.36 -0.21
C MET A 7 4.68 -1.93 1.13
N THR A 8 3.80 -1.50 2.02
CA THR A 8 4.11 -1.33 3.44
C THR A 8 4.13 -2.72 4.09
N ARG A 9 5.26 -3.12 4.66
CA ARG A 9 5.46 -4.45 5.26
C ARG A 9 5.03 -4.52 6.72
N THR A 10 5.18 -3.43 7.46
CA THR A 10 4.70 -3.33 8.84
C THR A 10 3.20 -3.08 8.81
N VAL A 11 2.43 -4.14 8.64
CA VAL A 11 0.97 -4.07 8.55
C VAL A 11 0.37 -4.06 9.93
N ILE A 12 -0.43 -3.02 10.21
CA ILE A 12 -1.26 -2.98 11.40
C ILE A 12 -2.54 -3.72 11.06
N SER A 13 -2.81 -4.79 11.78
CA SER A 13 -3.99 -5.65 11.60
C SER A 13 -4.77 -5.78 12.91
N ILE A 14 -5.99 -6.30 12.81
CA ILE A 14 -6.85 -6.52 13.96
C ILE A 14 -7.51 -7.90 13.87
N ARG A 15 -7.88 -8.46 15.03
CA ARG A 15 -8.59 -9.73 15.10
C ARG A 15 -10.09 -9.52 14.91
N ALA A 16 -10.75 -10.51 14.33
CA ALA A 16 -12.19 -10.48 14.11
C ALA A 16 -12.99 -10.44 15.42
N ASP A 17 -12.45 -11.01 16.50
CA ASP A 17 -13.03 -11.01 17.84
C ASP A 17 -12.72 -9.73 18.66
N ALA A 18 -11.95 -8.81 18.12
CA ALA A 18 -11.71 -7.51 18.73
C ALA A 18 -12.97 -6.63 18.65
N THR A 19 -13.03 -5.62 19.51
CA THR A 19 -14.15 -4.69 19.56
C THR A 19 -14.03 -3.59 18.50
N VAL A 20 -15.15 -2.99 18.14
CA VAL A 20 -15.19 -1.81 17.27
C VAL A 20 -14.39 -0.64 17.87
N GLU A 21 -14.41 -0.51 19.22
CA GLU A 21 -13.60 0.51 19.92
C GLU A 21 -12.11 0.29 19.72
N ASP A 22 -11.65 -0.97 19.78
CA ASP A 22 -10.24 -1.31 19.53
C ASP A 22 -9.84 -0.92 18.12
N ALA A 23 -10.69 -1.19 17.13
CA ALA A 23 -10.45 -0.78 15.75
C ALA A 23 -10.37 0.75 15.61
N ALA A 24 -11.29 1.46 16.24
CA ALA A 24 -11.29 2.93 16.22
C ALA A 24 -9.99 3.51 16.81
N ARG A 25 -9.53 2.95 17.93
CA ARG A 25 -8.26 3.37 18.56
C ARG A 25 -7.06 3.13 17.66
N LEU A 26 -6.98 1.97 17.00
CA LEU A 26 -5.90 1.65 16.08
C LEU A 26 -5.88 2.59 14.87
N LEU A 27 -7.03 2.86 14.27
CA LEU A 27 -7.14 3.77 13.14
C LEU A 27 -6.73 5.20 13.53
N ALA A 28 -7.25 5.70 14.65
CA ALA A 28 -6.96 7.05 15.12
C ALA A 28 -5.49 7.22 15.53
N ARG A 29 -4.95 6.28 16.30
CA ARG A 29 -3.58 6.33 16.80
C ARG A 29 -2.55 6.27 15.68
N ASN A 30 -2.79 5.46 14.66
CA ASN A 30 -1.86 5.24 13.56
C ASN A 30 -2.16 6.11 12.35
N ARG A 31 -3.22 6.94 12.40
CA ARG A 31 -3.67 7.82 11.31
C ARG A 31 -3.85 7.07 9.98
N ILE A 32 -4.49 5.92 10.06
CA ILE A 32 -4.83 5.08 8.91
C ILE A 32 -6.34 4.95 8.79
N SER A 33 -6.83 4.63 7.60
CA SER A 33 -8.25 4.61 7.29
C SER A 33 -8.84 3.21 7.14
N GLY A 34 -8.03 2.17 7.33
CA GLY A 34 -8.50 0.78 7.29
C GLY A 34 -7.45 -0.20 7.77
N LEU A 35 -7.94 -1.35 8.23
CA LEU A 35 -7.16 -2.42 8.83
C LEU A 35 -7.53 -3.76 8.18
N PRO A 36 -6.56 -4.59 7.80
CA PRO A 36 -6.83 -6.00 7.55
C PRO A 36 -7.31 -6.69 8.82
N VAL A 37 -8.34 -7.51 8.68
CA VAL A 37 -8.85 -8.35 9.76
C VAL A 37 -8.31 -9.76 9.55
N VAL A 38 -7.62 -10.27 10.55
CA VAL A 38 -6.93 -11.56 10.49
C VAL A 38 -7.36 -12.49 11.62
N ASN A 39 -7.16 -13.79 11.42
CA ASN A 39 -7.30 -14.77 12.48
C ASN A 39 -5.99 -14.92 13.29
N GLU A 40 -5.96 -15.81 14.25
CA GLU A 40 -4.80 -16.09 15.10
C GLU A 40 -3.56 -16.57 14.33
N ASN A 41 -3.74 -17.12 13.12
CA ASN A 41 -2.66 -17.57 12.26
C ASN A 41 -2.20 -16.50 11.24
N GLY A 42 -2.75 -15.30 11.31
CA GLY A 42 -2.44 -14.22 10.37
C GLY A 42 -3.15 -14.32 9.02
N MET A 43 -4.12 -15.24 8.89
CA MET A 43 -4.91 -15.40 7.67
C MET A 43 -5.90 -14.27 7.53
N LEU A 44 -6.00 -13.71 6.31
CA LEU A 44 -6.94 -12.62 6.03
C LEU A 44 -8.38 -13.11 6.07
N LEU A 45 -9.20 -12.47 6.90
CA LEU A 45 -10.64 -12.72 7.01
C LEU A 45 -11.49 -11.62 6.35
N GLY A 46 -11.00 -10.40 6.37
CA GLY A 46 -11.74 -9.26 5.86
C GLY A 46 -10.97 -7.95 6.01
N LEU A 47 -11.68 -6.86 5.81
CA LEU A 47 -11.15 -5.50 5.96
C LEU A 47 -12.15 -4.66 6.76
N VAL A 48 -11.65 -3.87 7.69
CA VAL A 48 -12.47 -2.88 8.41
C VAL A 48 -11.93 -1.48 8.14
N THR A 49 -12.82 -0.55 7.81
CA THR A 49 -12.49 0.82 7.41
C THR A 49 -13.19 1.84 8.29
N GLU A 50 -12.78 3.11 8.19
CA GLU A 50 -13.48 4.23 8.83
C GLU A 50 -14.96 4.23 8.45
N HIS A 51 -15.28 3.96 7.19
CA HIS A 51 -16.66 3.90 6.72
C HIS A 51 -17.47 2.82 7.47
N ASP A 52 -16.89 1.64 7.64
CA ASP A 52 -17.53 0.55 8.38
C ASP A 52 -17.86 0.93 9.83
N LEU A 53 -16.92 1.62 10.49
CA LEU A 53 -17.11 2.09 11.87
C LEU A 53 -18.24 3.11 12.02
N ILE A 54 -18.42 3.97 11.01
CA ILE A 54 -19.41 5.04 11.02
C ILE A 54 -20.78 4.53 10.57
N ALA A 55 -20.80 3.68 9.53
CA ALA A 55 -22.02 3.32 8.81
C ALA A 55 -22.69 2.03 9.29
N ARG A 56 -21.94 1.12 9.93
CA ARG A 56 -22.44 -0.20 10.30
C ARG A 56 -22.58 -0.36 11.80
N PRO A 57 -23.75 -0.78 12.30
CA PRO A 57 -23.91 -1.08 13.72
C PRO A 57 -23.25 -2.42 14.06
N GLY A 58 -22.59 -2.49 15.20
CA GLY A 58 -21.98 -3.71 15.72
C GLY A 58 -21.06 -3.42 16.89
N ARG A 59 -20.72 -4.46 17.62
CA ARG A 59 -19.82 -4.38 18.78
C ARG A 59 -18.45 -5.00 18.49
N LEU A 60 -18.43 -6.03 17.64
CA LEU A 60 -17.21 -6.75 17.26
C LEU A 60 -16.85 -6.42 15.81
N VAL A 61 -15.55 -6.45 15.51
CA VAL A 61 -15.01 -6.22 14.17
C VAL A 61 -15.63 -7.19 13.15
N SER A 62 -15.85 -8.45 13.53
CA SER A 62 -16.50 -9.45 12.67
C SER A 62 -17.89 -9.04 12.18
N GLU A 63 -18.60 -8.23 12.95
CA GLU A 63 -19.97 -7.80 12.62
C GLU A 63 -20.02 -6.67 11.60
N ILE A 64 -18.94 -5.88 11.49
CA ILE A 64 -18.90 -4.70 10.63
C ILE A 64 -17.92 -4.80 9.46
N MET A 65 -16.98 -5.76 9.48
CA MET A 65 -15.97 -5.91 8.44
C MET A 65 -16.56 -6.31 7.09
N SER A 66 -15.87 -5.96 6.02
CA SER A 66 -16.15 -6.46 4.67
C SER A 66 -15.37 -7.74 4.43
N ARG A 67 -16.02 -8.78 3.89
CA ARG A 67 -15.42 -10.11 3.72
C ARG A 67 -14.85 -10.36 2.32
N GLY A 68 -15.52 -9.99 1.28
CA GLY A 68 -15.09 -10.21 -0.10
C GLY A 68 -13.95 -9.26 -0.53
N VAL A 69 -12.83 -9.28 0.17
CA VAL A 69 -11.72 -8.34 -0.04
C VAL A 69 -10.90 -8.73 -1.27
N ILE A 70 -10.66 -7.76 -2.15
CA ILE A 70 -9.72 -7.91 -3.27
C ILE A 70 -8.30 -7.93 -2.70
N THR A 71 -7.53 -8.95 -3.06
CA THR A 71 -6.15 -9.13 -2.64
C THR A 71 -5.22 -9.29 -3.83
N ILE A 72 -3.94 -9.07 -3.60
CA ILE A 72 -2.88 -9.29 -4.58
C ILE A 72 -1.77 -10.14 -3.96
N SER A 73 -0.91 -10.71 -4.81
CA SER A 73 0.31 -11.39 -4.36
C SER A 73 1.49 -10.42 -4.33
N PRO A 74 2.58 -10.75 -3.60
CA PRO A 74 3.81 -9.94 -3.64
C PRO A 74 4.38 -9.77 -5.04
N ASP A 75 4.13 -10.72 -5.94
CA ASP A 75 4.63 -10.72 -7.31
C ASP A 75 3.72 -10.01 -8.33
N THR A 76 2.58 -9.48 -7.88
CA THR A 76 1.68 -8.72 -8.74
C THR A 76 2.39 -7.47 -9.28
N GLU A 77 2.28 -7.25 -10.59
CA GLU A 77 2.86 -6.06 -11.23
C GLU A 77 2.20 -4.77 -10.72
N VAL A 78 2.99 -3.73 -10.49
CA VAL A 78 2.51 -2.43 -9.98
C VAL A 78 1.47 -1.81 -10.90
N GLU A 79 1.56 -2.04 -12.20
CA GLU A 79 0.57 -1.63 -13.19
C GLU A 79 -0.83 -2.19 -12.87
N GLN A 80 -0.91 -3.48 -12.53
CA GLN A 80 -2.16 -4.11 -12.12
C GLN A 80 -2.69 -3.53 -10.81
N VAL A 81 -1.79 -3.26 -9.86
CA VAL A 81 -2.14 -2.62 -8.58
C VAL A 81 -2.71 -1.23 -8.82
N GLN A 82 -2.07 -0.43 -9.65
CA GLN A 82 -2.54 0.89 -10.04
C GLN A 82 -3.95 0.82 -10.64
N HIS A 83 -4.18 -0.13 -11.54
CA HIS A 83 -5.47 -0.33 -12.18
C HIS A 83 -6.57 -0.64 -11.16
N LEU A 84 -6.28 -1.53 -10.19
CA LEU A 84 -7.21 -1.85 -9.10
C LEU A 84 -7.53 -0.61 -8.26
N LEU A 85 -6.53 0.16 -7.87
CA LEU A 85 -6.71 1.34 -7.00
C LEU A 85 -7.39 2.51 -7.71
N THR A 86 -7.36 2.57 -9.03
CA THR A 86 -8.02 3.64 -9.80
C THR A 86 -9.41 3.24 -10.28
N ASN A 87 -9.57 2.06 -10.84
CA ASN A 87 -10.80 1.65 -11.53
C ASN A 87 -11.82 0.95 -10.63
N GLN A 88 -11.38 0.29 -9.56
CA GLN A 88 -12.25 -0.42 -8.62
C GLN A 88 -12.70 0.47 -7.44
N ARG A 89 -12.31 1.73 -7.42
CA ARG A 89 -12.60 2.70 -6.36
C ARG A 89 -12.18 2.23 -4.96
N ILE A 90 -11.18 1.38 -4.89
CA ILE A 90 -10.58 0.95 -3.61
C ILE A 90 -9.39 1.83 -3.27
N ARG A 91 -9.14 2.03 -1.98
CA ARG A 91 -8.05 2.90 -1.50
C ARG A 91 -6.79 2.13 -1.14
N ARG A 92 -6.94 0.85 -0.84
CA ARG A 92 -5.86 -0.03 -0.43
C ARG A 92 -6.17 -1.46 -0.82
N VAL A 93 -5.12 -2.24 -1.00
CA VAL A 93 -5.23 -3.65 -1.32
C VAL A 93 -4.25 -4.45 -0.45
N PRO A 94 -4.73 -5.45 0.31
CA PRO A 94 -3.85 -6.33 1.05
C PRO A 94 -3.02 -7.20 0.11
N VAL A 95 -1.74 -7.35 0.46
CA VAL A 95 -0.82 -8.27 -0.20
C VAL A 95 -0.79 -9.55 0.61
N VAL A 96 -1.14 -10.66 -0.03
CA VAL A 96 -1.33 -11.95 0.63
C VAL A 96 -0.42 -12.99 0.01
N GLU A 97 0.24 -13.78 0.84
CA GLU A 97 1.06 -14.93 0.46
C GLU A 97 0.66 -16.10 1.35
N ASP A 98 0.29 -17.22 0.72
CA ASP A 98 -0.22 -18.42 1.42
C ASP A 98 -1.38 -18.12 2.40
N GLY A 99 -2.27 -17.21 2.01
CA GLY A 99 -3.42 -16.78 2.80
C GLY A 99 -3.10 -15.76 3.89
N LYS A 100 -1.83 -15.48 4.17
CA LYS A 100 -1.38 -14.54 5.21
C LYS A 100 -1.10 -13.16 4.63
N VAL A 101 -1.46 -12.13 5.38
CA VAL A 101 -1.16 -10.74 5.02
C VAL A 101 0.33 -10.49 5.24
N VAL A 102 1.04 -10.17 4.15
CA VAL A 102 2.47 -9.86 4.15
C VAL A 102 2.77 -8.40 3.88
N GLY A 103 1.78 -7.65 3.44
CA GLY A 103 1.90 -6.24 3.17
C GLY A 103 0.56 -5.60 2.84
N ILE A 104 0.59 -4.31 2.61
CA ILE A 104 -0.56 -3.55 2.12
C ILE A 104 -0.05 -2.49 1.13
N VAL A 105 -0.79 -2.28 0.06
CA VAL A 105 -0.52 -1.21 -0.90
C VAL A 105 -1.71 -0.27 -0.94
N SER A 106 -1.42 1.01 -0.83
CA SER A 106 -2.42 2.08 -0.91
C SER A 106 -2.08 3.08 -2.01
N ARG A 107 -3.01 3.99 -2.30
CA ARG A 107 -2.76 5.08 -3.24
C ARG A 107 -1.57 5.94 -2.82
N SER A 108 -1.36 6.12 -1.52
CA SER A 108 -0.22 6.89 -0.99
C SER A 108 1.12 6.21 -1.28
N ASP A 109 1.17 4.89 -1.37
CA ASP A 109 2.39 4.17 -1.75
C ASP A 109 2.74 4.45 -3.22
N LEU A 110 1.74 4.49 -4.10
CA LEU A 110 1.95 4.86 -5.51
C LEU A 110 2.40 6.32 -5.66
N VAL A 111 1.80 7.23 -4.89
CA VAL A 111 2.21 8.65 -4.88
C VAL A 111 3.65 8.79 -4.40
N ARG A 112 4.05 8.04 -3.37
CA ARG A 112 5.43 8.01 -2.89
C ARG A 112 6.40 7.55 -3.97
N GLU A 113 6.03 6.55 -4.77
CA GLU A 113 6.86 6.10 -5.89
C GLU A 113 7.10 7.21 -6.91
N ILE A 114 6.09 8.00 -7.24
CA ILE A 114 6.26 9.17 -8.13
C ILE A 114 7.29 10.14 -7.52
N ALA A 115 7.18 10.41 -6.22
CA ALA A 115 8.07 11.33 -5.53
C ALA A 115 9.54 10.84 -5.45
N MET A 116 9.76 9.54 -5.58
CA MET A 116 11.09 8.93 -5.44
C MET A 116 11.79 8.62 -6.78
N ARG A 117 11.17 8.94 -7.91
CA ARG A 117 11.72 8.58 -9.23
C ARG A 117 12.49 9.73 -9.86
N TRP A 118 13.75 9.47 -10.15
CA TRP A 118 14.65 10.42 -10.81
C TRP A 118 15.20 9.80 -12.08
N VAL A 119 15.20 10.56 -13.17
CA VAL A 119 15.78 10.16 -14.45
C VAL A 119 17.01 10.99 -14.74
N CYS A 120 18.10 10.31 -15.05
CA CYS A 120 19.30 10.98 -15.53
C CYS A 120 19.08 11.52 -16.94
N GLY A 121 19.14 12.84 -17.13
CA GLY A 121 18.96 13.50 -18.43
C GLY A 121 20.07 13.19 -19.44
N VAL A 122 21.19 12.61 -19.00
CA VAL A 122 22.32 12.25 -19.87
C VAL A 122 22.16 10.85 -20.44
N CYS A 123 21.82 9.86 -19.64
CA CYS A 123 21.79 8.46 -20.10
C CYS A 123 20.44 7.76 -19.91
N GLY A 124 19.44 8.43 -19.33
CA GLY A 124 18.11 7.88 -19.11
C GLY A 124 18.02 6.90 -17.94
N GLU A 125 19.07 6.74 -17.13
CA GLU A 125 19.04 5.85 -15.97
C GLU A 125 18.00 6.31 -14.96
N LEU A 126 17.21 5.36 -14.46
CA LEU A 126 16.16 5.59 -13.48
C LEU A 126 16.69 5.23 -12.08
N VAL A 127 16.64 6.19 -11.17
CA VAL A 127 17.09 6.00 -9.78
C VAL A 127 15.95 6.31 -8.83
N ARG A 128 15.79 5.47 -7.81
CA ARG A 128 14.81 5.66 -6.73
C ARG A 128 15.52 6.26 -5.52
N SER A 129 15.16 7.51 -5.20
CA SER A 129 15.74 8.22 -4.06
C SER A 129 14.79 9.32 -3.60
N ALA A 130 14.81 9.64 -2.29
CA ALA A 130 14.02 10.75 -1.75
C ALA A 130 14.54 12.11 -2.26
N GLU A 131 15.85 12.20 -2.48
CA GLU A 131 16.53 13.38 -3.02
C GLU A 131 17.20 13.03 -4.35
N PRO A 132 17.52 14.02 -5.21
CA PRO A 132 18.24 13.72 -6.42
C PRO A 132 19.59 13.08 -6.09
N PRO A 133 19.96 11.98 -6.77
CA PRO A 133 21.26 11.33 -6.50
C PRO A 133 22.42 12.27 -6.75
N ALA A 134 23.47 12.19 -5.92
CA ALA A 134 24.66 13.00 -6.07
C ALA A 134 25.38 12.75 -7.41
N SER A 135 25.31 11.51 -7.89
CA SER A 135 25.87 11.14 -9.20
C SER A 135 25.09 9.96 -9.79
N CYS A 136 25.08 9.88 -11.12
CA CYS A 136 24.44 8.79 -11.83
C CYS A 136 25.27 7.50 -11.70
N PRO A 137 24.68 6.38 -11.23
CA PRO A 137 25.40 5.11 -11.08
C PRO A 137 25.83 4.51 -12.40
N ARG A 138 25.21 4.93 -13.52
CA ARG A 138 25.51 4.42 -14.85
C ARG A 138 26.54 5.25 -15.61
N CYS A 139 26.36 6.58 -15.67
CA CYS A 139 27.21 7.44 -16.49
C CYS A 139 28.07 8.44 -15.71
N GLY A 140 27.88 8.54 -14.37
CA GLY A 140 28.65 9.44 -13.52
C GLY A 140 28.23 10.92 -13.58
N ALA A 141 27.17 11.26 -14.31
CA ALA A 141 26.66 12.62 -14.34
C ALA A 141 26.29 13.11 -12.94
N ASP A 142 26.47 14.39 -12.66
CA ASP A 142 26.19 14.98 -11.36
C ASP A 142 24.70 15.13 -11.04
N ALA A 143 24.39 15.61 -9.83
CA ALA A 143 23.01 15.76 -9.37
C ALA A 143 22.17 16.68 -10.24
N GLN A 144 22.77 17.65 -10.93
CA GLN A 144 22.05 18.61 -11.80
C GLN A 144 21.52 17.96 -13.07
N ALA A 145 22.04 16.79 -13.42
CA ALA A 145 21.58 16.02 -14.57
C ALA A 145 20.28 15.26 -14.31
N PHE A 146 19.79 15.20 -13.06
CA PHE A 146 18.59 14.48 -12.71
C PHE A 146 17.34 15.35 -12.80
N VAL A 147 16.31 14.79 -13.42
CA VAL A 147 14.97 15.37 -13.44
C VAL A 147 13.99 14.40 -12.79
N HIS A 148 12.95 14.95 -12.17
CA HIS A 148 11.90 14.13 -11.55
C HIS A 148 11.10 13.41 -12.65
N ASP A 149 10.96 12.11 -12.51
CA ASP A 149 10.09 11.32 -13.38
C ASP A 149 8.69 11.29 -12.78
N VAL A 150 7.81 12.11 -13.34
CA VAL A 150 6.42 12.27 -12.86
C VAL A 150 5.45 11.24 -13.43
N VAL A 151 5.95 10.27 -14.20
CA VAL A 151 5.10 9.21 -14.75
C VAL A 151 4.67 8.27 -13.61
N PRO A 152 3.37 7.99 -13.45
CA PRO A 152 2.92 7.04 -12.44
C PRO A 152 3.57 5.66 -12.63
N PRO A 153 3.96 5.00 -11.53
CA PRO A 153 4.49 3.65 -11.61
C PRO A 153 3.43 2.71 -12.19
N GLY A 154 3.80 1.89 -13.17
CA GLY A 154 2.88 0.98 -13.84
C GLY A 154 2.24 1.56 -15.11
N MET A 155 2.75 2.64 -15.61
CA MET A 155 2.43 3.18 -16.94
C MET A 155 3.61 3.06 -17.89
#